data_de579f13ebc5dd25dcd58ca4c642ee06
#
_entry.id   de579f13ebc5dd25dcd58ca4c642ee06
#
_cell.length_a   1.000
_cell.length_b   1.000
_cell.length_c   1.000
_cell.angle_alpha   90.00
_cell.angle_beta   90.00
_cell.angle_gamma   90.00
#
_symmetry.space_group_name_H-M   'P 1'
#
loop_
_entity.id
_entity.type
_entity.pdbx_description
1 polymer ?
#
loop_
_entity_poly.entity_id
_entity_poly.type
_entity_poly.pdbx_seq_one_letter_code
_entity_poly.pdbx_strand_id
1 'polypeptide(L)'
;MKSTVLIAILSAACAAQTQTLRVVPVHLDATVSIPKTIQFFCTQDYDSQACLKDSIALRHALASYPLDQLGAWSYVLVPSGDWTNLVHGLGGDPTSPAFSIIEQGTTVVEGSLFSATPSRNKELLLMFGVIGNALLDLAVTHELGHAICHDQDERRADDYGRGLREKKPVACGKGPGIGAARASTRK
;
A
#
# COMPACT_ATOMS: atom_id res chain seq x y z
N MET A 1 9.18 25.35 -11.19
CA MET A 1 8.27 24.56 -12.05
C MET A 1 8.04 23.23 -11.35
N LYS A 2 6.78 22.92 -10.98
CA LYS A 2 6.45 21.62 -10.34
C LYS A 2 6.37 20.55 -11.44
N SER A 3 7.29 19.61 -11.45
CA SER A 3 7.22 18.46 -12.37
C SER A 3 6.08 17.55 -11.93
N THR A 4 5.06 17.43 -12.75
CA THR A 4 3.96 16.46 -12.54
C THR A 4 4.36 15.15 -13.20
N VAL A 5 4.39 14.08 -12.43
CA VAL A 5 4.63 12.72 -12.94
C VAL A 5 3.27 12.05 -13.13
N LEU A 6 3.06 11.43 -14.28
CA LEU A 6 1.88 10.62 -14.57
C LEU A 6 2.20 9.14 -14.27
N ILE A 7 1.53 8.57 -13.31
CA ILE A 7 1.54 7.11 -13.11
C ILE A 7 0.25 6.56 -13.73
N ALA A 8 0.40 5.79 -14.81
CA ALA A 8 -0.72 5.11 -15.45
C ALA A 8 -1.04 3.83 -14.69
N ILE A 9 -2.20 3.77 -14.07
CA ILE A 9 -2.70 2.58 -13.38
C ILE A 9 -3.63 1.83 -14.34
N LEU A 10 -3.21 0.66 -14.81
CA LEU A 10 -3.99 -0.20 -15.69
C LEU A 10 -4.80 -1.19 -14.84
N SER A 11 -6.12 -1.04 -14.79
CA SER A 11 -7.00 -2.06 -14.23
C SER A 11 -7.34 -3.09 -15.31
N ALA A 12 -7.07 -4.37 -15.05
CA ALA A 12 -7.38 -5.47 -15.94
C ALA A 12 -8.79 -6.00 -15.69
N ALA A 13 -9.82 -5.33 -16.20
CA ALA A 13 -11.14 -5.95 -16.43
C ALA A 13 -11.98 -5.12 -17.41
N CYS A 14 -12.54 -5.74 -18.42
CA CYS A 14 -13.55 -5.30 -19.39
C CYS A 14 -13.76 -3.80 -19.58
N ALA A 15 -13.29 -3.25 -20.68
CA ALA A 15 -13.43 -1.83 -21.08
C ALA A 15 -12.91 -0.85 -20.03
N ALA A 16 -11.68 -1.07 -19.58
CA ALA A 16 -11.04 -0.28 -18.54
C ALA A 16 -10.85 1.16 -18.99
N GLN A 17 -11.56 2.08 -18.37
CA GLN A 17 -11.13 3.46 -18.33
C GLN A 17 -9.80 3.49 -17.59
N THR A 18 -8.72 3.76 -18.28
CA THR A 18 -7.40 3.95 -17.67
C THR A 18 -7.49 5.15 -16.75
N GLN A 19 -7.65 4.92 -15.44
CA GLN A 19 -7.56 5.99 -14.48
C GLN A 19 -6.08 6.42 -14.39
N THR A 20 -5.80 7.62 -14.83
CA THR A 20 -4.48 8.22 -14.72
C THR A 20 -4.43 9.04 -13.44
N LEU A 21 -3.73 8.54 -12.43
CA LEU A 21 -3.44 9.29 -11.23
C LEU A 21 -2.45 10.41 -11.53
N ARG A 22 -2.86 11.64 -11.26
CA ARG A 22 -1.93 12.78 -11.28
C ARG A 22 -1.25 12.86 -9.92
N VAL A 23 0.04 12.59 -9.89
CA VAL A 23 0.82 12.58 -8.66
C VAL A 23 1.96 13.59 -8.70
N VAL A 24 2.35 14.06 -7.53
CA VAL A 24 3.47 14.99 -7.33
C VAL A 24 4.54 14.27 -6.49
N PRO A 25 5.80 14.23 -6.95
CA PRO A 25 6.87 13.60 -6.18
C PRO A 25 7.13 14.37 -4.88
N VAL A 26 7.38 13.63 -3.80
CA VAL A 26 7.75 14.17 -2.50
C VAL A 26 9.26 14.06 -2.31
N HIS A 27 9.91 15.21 -2.15
CA HIS A 27 11.33 15.24 -1.87
C HIS A 27 11.52 15.22 -0.34
N LEU A 28 12.01 14.10 0.17
CA LEU A 28 12.26 13.91 1.60
C LEU A 28 13.74 14.07 1.90
N ASP A 29 14.07 14.90 2.88
CA ASP A 29 15.43 14.99 3.39
C ASP A 29 15.91 13.65 3.99
N ALA A 30 17.22 13.40 3.92
CA ALA A 30 17.81 12.09 4.23
C ALA A 30 17.90 11.79 5.74
N THR A 31 16.95 12.24 6.56
CA THR A 31 16.95 12.02 8.03
C THR A 31 16.75 10.55 8.41
N VAL A 32 16.14 9.74 7.52
CA VAL A 32 15.92 8.30 7.70
C VAL A 32 16.43 7.58 6.47
N SER A 33 17.31 6.61 6.66
CA SER A 33 17.89 5.84 5.55
C SER A 33 16.90 4.77 5.08
N ILE A 34 16.43 4.91 3.85
CA ILE A 34 15.73 3.86 3.09
C ILE A 34 16.37 3.73 1.71
N PRO A 35 16.21 2.61 1.00
CA PRO A 35 16.70 2.45 -0.37
C PRO A 35 16.24 3.58 -1.29
N LYS A 36 17.16 4.12 -2.11
CA LYS A 36 16.84 5.19 -3.08
C LYS A 36 15.86 4.75 -4.17
N THR A 37 15.65 3.46 -4.32
CA THR A 37 14.69 2.85 -5.24
C THR A 37 13.25 3.00 -4.78
N ILE A 38 13.03 3.40 -3.52
CA ILE A 38 11.70 3.65 -2.96
C ILE A 38 11.38 5.13 -3.10
N GLN A 39 10.26 5.43 -3.75
CA GLN A 39 9.81 6.77 -4.05
C GLN A 39 8.47 7.07 -3.38
N PHE A 40 8.24 8.34 -3.05
CA PHE A 40 7.00 8.81 -2.44
C PHE A 40 6.35 9.85 -3.33
N PHE A 41 5.05 9.72 -3.45
CA PHE A 41 4.20 10.63 -4.22
C PHE A 41 2.94 10.95 -3.41
N CYS A 42 2.34 12.11 -3.67
CA CYS A 42 0.97 12.40 -3.26
C CYS A 42 0.12 12.69 -4.49
N THR A 43 -1.17 12.41 -4.43
CA THR A 43 -2.09 12.90 -5.45
C THR A 43 -2.08 14.43 -5.50
N GLN A 44 -2.43 15.00 -6.65
CA GLN A 44 -2.33 16.45 -6.87
C GLN A 44 -3.18 17.26 -5.89
N ASP A 45 -4.30 16.68 -5.43
CA ASP A 45 -5.26 17.33 -4.54
C ASP A 45 -4.92 17.15 -3.05
N TYR A 46 -3.81 16.46 -2.73
CA TYR A 46 -3.34 16.36 -1.36
C TYR A 46 -2.76 17.69 -0.89
N ASP A 47 -3.16 18.16 0.29
CA ASP A 47 -2.51 19.34 0.89
C ASP A 47 -1.00 19.12 1.00
N SER A 48 -0.21 20.09 0.56
CA SER A 48 1.25 19.92 0.43
C SER A 48 1.97 19.76 1.77
N GLN A 49 1.46 20.36 2.84
CA GLN A 49 2.05 20.22 4.18
C GLN A 49 1.67 18.88 4.79
N ALA A 50 0.40 18.48 4.66
CA ALA A 50 -0.06 17.17 5.09
C ALA A 50 0.68 16.07 4.32
N CYS A 51 0.80 16.18 3.00
CA CYS A 51 1.54 15.26 2.14
C CYS A 51 2.99 15.06 2.64
N LEU A 52 3.71 16.14 2.89
CA LEU A 52 5.09 16.07 3.39
C LEU A 52 5.16 15.38 4.76
N LYS A 53 4.31 15.80 5.70
CA LYS A 53 4.25 15.24 7.06
C LYS A 53 3.94 13.74 7.03
N ASP A 54 2.93 13.34 6.25
CA ASP A 54 2.45 11.96 6.20
C ASP A 54 3.45 11.06 5.46
N SER A 55 4.12 11.59 4.42
CA SER A 55 5.23 10.89 3.75
C SER A 55 6.42 10.66 4.68
N ILE A 56 6.75 11.62 5.56
CA ILE A 56 7.79 11.45 6.58
C ILE A 56 7.38 10.33 7.56
N ALA A 57 6.14 10.35 8.04
CA ALA A 57 5.63 9.32 8.96
C ALA A 57 5.66 7.92 8.33
N LEU A 58 5.21 7.80 7.06
CA LEU A 58 5.27 6.55 6.32
C LEU A 58 6.71 6.05 6.14
N ARG A 59 7.62 6.95 5.77
CA ARG A 59 9.04 6.63 5.62
C ARG A 59 9.64 6.10 6.93
N HIS A 60 9.31 6.72 8.06
CA HIS A 60 9.76 6.24 9.38
C HIS A 60 9.23 4.86 9.71
N ALA A 61 7.95 4.59 9.43
CA ALA A 61 7.36 3.27 9.63
C ALA A 61 8.06 2.20 8.78
N LEU A 62 8.26 2.49 7.48
CA LEU A 62 8.94 1.60 6.54
C LEU A 62 10.39 1.30 6.94
N ALA A 63 11.14 2.30 7.42
CA ALA A 63 12.55 2.14 7.78
C ALA A 63 12.80 1.14 8.92
N SER A 64 11.76 0.73 9.63
CA SER A 64 11.83 -0.31 10.67
C SER A 64 11.90 -1.72 10.10
N TYR A 65 11.78 -1.89 8.78
CA TYR A 65 11.65 -3.18 8.10
C TYR A 65 12.72 -3.39 7.01
N PRO A 66 12.97 -4.65 6.61
CA PRO A 66 13.97 -4.98 5.59
C PRO A 66 13.47 -4.61 4.17
N LEU A 67 13.78 -3.40 3.73
CA LEU A 67 13.35 -2.85 2.43
C LEU A 67 14.28 -3.19 1.26
N ASP A 68 15.42 -3.77 1.51
CA ASP A 68 16.43 -4.19 0.51
C ASP A 68 15.88 -5.22 -0.49
N GLN A 69 14.87 -5.99 -0.08
CA GLN A 69 14.20 -6.99 -0.92
C GLN A 69 13.10 -6.40 -1.82
N LEU A 70 12.70 -5.15 -1.58
CA LEU A 70 11.55 -4.54 -2.27
C LEU A 70 11.84 -4.10 -3.71
N GLY A 71 13.11 -3.86 -4.06
CA GLY A 71 13.48 -3.35 -5.38
C GLY A 71 13.02 -1.90 -5.61
N ALA A 72 12.58 -1.58 -6.84
CA ALA A 72 12.02 -0.29 -7.18
C ALA A 72 10.51 -0.29 -6.82
N TRP A 73 10.12 0.61 -5.91
CA TRP A 73 8.74 0.67 -5.40
C TRP A 73 8.29 2.10 -5.18
N SER A 74 7.00 2.36 -5.40
CA SER A 74 6.38 3.66 -5.23
C SER A 74 5.29 3.61 -4.16
N TYR A 75 5.29 4.61 -3.27
CA TYR A 75 4.19 4.84 -2.33
C TYR A 75 3.43 6.09 -2.76
N VAL A 76 2.12 5.96 -2.97
CA VAL A 76 1.23 7.06 -3.38
C VAL A 76 0.25 7.34 -2.26
N LEU A 77 0.33 8.53 -1.68
CA LEU A 77 -0.60 8.98 -0.65
C LEU A 77 -1.81 9.66 -1.28
N VAL A 78 -3.00 9.31 -0.80
CA VAL A 78 -4.29 9.80 -1.27
C VAL A 78 -5.07 10.41 -0.12
N PRO A 79 -5.67 11.62 -0.27
CA PRO A 79 -6.52 12.18 0.78
C PRO A 79 -7.71 11.27 1.04
N SER A 80 -8.15 11.19 2.30
CA SER A 80 -9.30 10.34 2.68
C SER A 80 -10.58 10.68 1.92
N GLY A 81 -10.75 11.96 1.52
CA GLY A 81 -11.92 12.41 0.74
C GLY A 81 -12.00 11.79 -0.66
N ASP A 82 -10.86 11.44 -1.25
CA ASP A 82 -10.77 10.88 -2.60
C ASP A 82 -10.65 9.35 -2.59
N TRP A 83 -10.38 8.77 -1.42
CA TRP A 83 -10.05 7.36 -1.26
C TRP A 83 -11.08 6.42 -1.88
N THR A 84 -12.34 6.53 -1.47
CA THR A 84 -13.41 5.64 -1.92
C THR A 84 -13.57 5.64 -3.44
N ASN A 85 -13.58 6.83 -4.06
CA ASN A 85 -13.73 6.97 -5.51
C ASN A 85 -12.54 6.37 -6.25
N LEU A 86 -11.33 6.61 -5.74
CA LEU A 86 -10.10 6.08 -6.32
C LEU A 86 -10.10 4.55 -6.28
N VAL A 87 -10.31 3.98 -5.09
CA VAL A 87 -10.23 2.52 -4.88
C VAL A 87 -11.30 1.79 -5.68
N HIS A 88 -12.53 2.31 -5.73
CA HIS A 88 -13.57 1.76 -6.62
C HIS A 88 -13.15 1.76 -8.08
N GLY A 89 -12.53 2.84 -8.55
CA GLY A 89 -12.03 2.93 -9.92
C GLY A 89 -10.90 1.93 -10.23
N LEU A 90 -10.20 1.46 -9.20
CA LEU A 90 -9.13 0.47 -9.30
C LEU A 90 -9.59 -0.96 -9.02
N GLY A 91 -10.87 -1.16 -8.68
CA GLY A 91 -11.44 -2.47 -8.35
C GLY A 91 -11.03 -3.01 -6.98
N GLY A 92 -10.53 -2.15 -6.09
CA GLY A 92 -10.13 -2.50 -4.73
C GLY A 92 -11.27 -2.39 -3.71
N ASP A 93 -10.98 -2.73 -2.46
CA ASP A 93 -11.88 -2.58 -1.32
C ASP A 93 -11.63 -1.23 -0.62
N PRO A 94 -12.57 -0.27 -0.67
CA PRO A 94 -12.39 1.04 -0.06
C PRO A 94 -12.37 0.99 1.48
N THR A 95 -12.72 -0.13 2.09
CA THR A 95 -12.63 -0.28 3.54
C THR A 95 -11.19 -0.47 4.00
N SER A 96 -10.31 -1.05 3.17
CA SER A 96 -8.88 -1.12 3.43
C SER A 96 -8.24 0.27 3.34
N PRO A 97 -7.36 0.67 4.28
CA PRO A 97 -6.68 1.97 4.24
C PRO A 97 -5.40 1.98 3.39
N ALA A 98 -5.03 0.85 2.81
CA ALA A 98 -3.92 0.73 1.87
C ALA A 98 -4.14 -0.49 0.96
N PHE A 99 -3.50 -0.50 -0.20
CA PHE A 99 -3.43 -1.67 -1.08
C PHE A 99 -2.24 -1.58 -2.03
N SER A 100 -1.74 -2.73 -2.47
CA SER A 100 -0.60 -2.84 -3.38
C SER A 100 -1.02 -3.27 -4.78
N ILE A 101 -0.48 -2.58 -5.79
CA ILE A 101 -0.60 -2.94 -7.21
C ILE A 101 0.75 -3.53 -7.63
N ILE A 102 0.86 -4.83 -7.50
CA ILE A 102 2.13 -5.56 -7.59
C ILE A 102 2.79 -5.38 -8.95
N GLU A 103 2.01 -5.48 -10.02
CA GLU A 103 2.50 -5.37 -11.41
C GLU A 103 3.08 -3.98 -11.71
N GLN A 104 2.74 -2.99 -10.89
CA GLN A 104 3.20 -1.61 -11.06
C GLN A 104 4.27 -1.21 -10.02
N GLY A 105 4.59 -2.10 -9.09
CA GLY A 105 5.50 -1.78 -7.99
C GLY A 105 5.00 -0.59 -7.17
N THR A 106 3.70 -0.54 -6.86
CA THR A 106 3.08 0.62 -6.22
C THR A 106 2.17 0.20 -5.07
N THR A 107 2.33 0.85 -3.92
CA THR A 107 1.36 0.81 -2.82
C THR A 107 0.65 2.14 -2.70
N VAL A 108 -0.67 2.11 -2.68
CA VAL A 108 -1.52 3.29 -2.48
C VAL A 108 -1.97 3.33 -1.03
N VAL A 109 -1.89 4.49 -0.39
CA VAL A 109 -2.07 4.66 1.06
C VAL A 109 -3.06 5.79 1.33
N GLU A 110 -4.08 5.52 2.14
CA GLU A 110 -5.07 6.50 2.56
C GLU A 110 -4.51 7.45 3.62
N GLY A 111 -4.77 8.75 3.49
CA GLY A 111 -4.40 9.77 4.46
C GLY A 111 -4.98 9.56 5.87
N SER A 112 -6.05 8.78 6.00
CA SER A 112 -6.64 8.44 7.30
C SER A 112 -5.70 7.62 8.20
N LEU A 113 -4.70 6.94 7.66
CA LEU A 113 -3.66 6.28 8.47
C LEU A 113 -2.85 7.26 9.32
N PHE A 114 -2.81 8.53 8.91
CA PHE A 114 -2.04 9.59 9.60
C PHE A 114 -2.93 10.57 10.36
N SER A 115 -4.12 10.85 9.81
CA SER A 115 -5.08 11.79 10.40
C SER A 115 -6.52 11.45 10.02
N ALA A 116 -7.09 10.45 10.70
CA ALA A 116 -8.48 10.07 10.47
C ALA A 116 -9.48 10.98 11.21
N THR A 117 -10.64 11.20 10.60
CA THR A 117 -11.79 11.77 11.30
C THR A 117 -12.26 10.83 12.43
N PRO A 118 -12.97 11.33 13.45
CA PRO A 118 -13.52 10.45 14.51
C PRO A 118 -14.38 9.30 13.97
N SER A 119 -15.16 9.53 12.91
CA SER A 119 -15.96 8.49 12.24
C SER A 119 -15.07 7.42 11.61
N ARG A 120 -14.07 7.83 10.83
CA ARG A 120 -13.14 6.90 10.17
C ARG A 120 -12.30 6.13 11.20
N ASN A 121 -11.85 6.78 12.26
CA ASN A 121 -11.15 6.09 13.37
C ASN A 121 -12.01 4.99 14.00
N LYS A 122 -13.32 5.24 14.19
CA LYS A 122 -14.23 4.23 14.70
C LYS A 122 -14.38 3.04 13.75
N GLU A 123 -14.50 3.29 12.46
CA GLU A 123 -14.57 2.24 11.43
C GLU A 123 -13.28 1.40 11.43
N LEU A 124 -12.13 2.06 11.37
CA LEU A 124 -10.83 1.39 11.36
C LEU A 124 -10.60 0.59 12.65
N LEU A 125 -11.00 1.13 13.81
CA LEU A 125 -10.93 0.39 15.08
C LEU A 125 -11.81 -0.86 15.07
N LEU A 126 -13.03 -0.78 14.52
CA LEU A 126 -13.92 -1.93 14.43
C LEU A 126 -13.38 -3.02 13.49
N MET A 127 -12.71 -2.63 12.41
CA MET A 127 -12.20 -3.56 11.42
C MET A 127 -10.86 -4.19 11.81
N PHE A 128 -9.94 -3.38 12.32
CA PHE A 128 -8.55 -3.80 12.54
C PHE A 128 -8.19 -3.98 14.02
N GLY A 129 -9.06 -3.54 14.94
CA GLY A 129 -8.82 -3.62 16.39
C GLY A 129 -7.77 -2.64 16.92
N VAL A 130 -7.15 -1.83 16.05
CA VAL A 130 -6.09 -0.87 16.36
C VAL A 130 -6.26 0.43 15.59
N ILE A 131 -5.65 1.52 16.07
CA ILE A 131 -5.65 2.84 15.42
C ILE A 131 -4.28 3.52 15.54
N GLY A 132 -4.12 4.65 14.85
CA GLY A 132 -2.91 5.47 14.92
C GLY A 132 -1.66 4.71 14.46
N ASN A 133 -0.55 4.85 15.18
CA ASN A 133 0.72 4.23 14.78
C ASN A 133 0.65 2.71 14.70
N ALA A 134 -0.17 2.06 15.53
CA ALA A 134 -0.33 0.61 15.47
C ALA A 134 -1.07 0.16 14.18
N LEU A 135 -2.03 0.95 13.71
CA LEU A 135 -2.70 0.71 12.44
C LEU A 135 -1.77 0.98 11.25
N LEU A 136 -1.00 2.07 11.30
CA LEU A 136 0.00 2.37 10.27
C LEU A 136 1.03 1.23 10.16
N ASP A 137 1.51 0.72 11.28
CA ASP A 137 2.45 -0.40 11.33
C ASP A 137 1.84 -1.70 10.78
N LEU A 138 0.58 -1.96 11.12
CA LEU A 138 -0.19 -3.09 10.59
C LEU A 138 -0.32 -2.99 9.07
N ALA A 139 -0.78 -1.85 8.55
CA ALA A 139 -0.98 -1.63 7.13
C ALA A 139 0.35 -1.72 6.36
N VAL A 140 1.41 -1.03 6.81
CA VAL A 140 2.73 -1.06 6.18
C VAL A 140 3.28 -2.48 6.09
N THR A 141 3.20 -3.26 7.16
CA THR A 141 3.75 -4.63 7.16
C THR A 141 2.93 -5.60 6.33
N HIS A 142 1.61 -5.42 6.27
CA HIS A 142 0.73 -6.18 5.39
C HIS A 142 1.07 -5.93 3.92
N GLU A 143 1.15 -4.65 3.52
CA GLU A 143 1.49 -4.26 2.15
C GLU A 143 2.91 -4.67 1.75
N LEU A 144 3.86 -4.66 2.69
CA LEU A 144 5.19 -5.23 2.46
C LEU A 144 5.13 -6.74 2.18
N GLY A 145 4.19 -7.46 2.79
CA GLY A 145 3.94 -8.87 2.48
C GLY A 145 3.58 -9.08 1.01
N HIS A 146 2.64 -8.29 0.48
CA HIS A 146 2.29 -8.30 -0.94
C HIS A 146 3.47 -7.92 -1.82
N ALA A 147 4.13 -6.82 -1.49
CA ALA A 147 5.17 -6.22 -2.30
C ALA A 147 6.43 -7.10 -2.40
N ILE A 148 6.92 -7.63 -1.28
CA ILE A 148 8.14 -8.45 -1.25
C ILE A 148 7.88 -9.84 -1.81
N CYS A 149 6.71 -10.42 -1.52
CA CYS A 149 6.37 -11.76 -1.98
C CYS A 149 5.78 -11.80 -3.41
N HIS A 150 5.52 -10.64 -4.02
CA HIS A 150 4.83 -10.53 -5.31
C HIS A 150 3.55 -11.38 -5.36
N ASP A 151 2.73 -11.29 -4.30
CA ASP A 151 1.61 -12.18 -4.06
C ASP A 151 0.37 -11.39 -3.62
N GLN A 152 -0.78 -11.71 -4.22
CA GLN A 152 -2.07 -11.09 -3.90
C GLN A 152 -2.86 -11.84 -2.83
N ASP A 153 -2.32 -12.91 -2.24
CA ASP A 153 -3.01 -13.67 -1.19
C ASP A 153 -2.95 -12.93 0.15
N GLU A 154 -4.09 -12.44 0.59
CA GLU A 154 -4.25 -11.64 1.82
C GLU A 154 -3.72 -12.37 3.06
N ARG A 155 -3.98 -13.67 3.19
CA ARG A 155 -3.54 -14.46 4.34
C ARG A 155 -2.02 -14.57 4.40
N ARG A 156 -1.35 -14.70 3.23
CA ARG A 156 0.11 -14.74 3.18
C ARG A 156 0.71 -13.38 3.50
N ALA A 157 0.10 -12.31 3.02
CA ALA A 157 0.49 -10.95 3.40
C ALA A 157 0.36 -10.71 4.90
N ASP A 158 -0.75 -11.13 5.51
CA ASP A 158 -0.97 -11.07 6.95
C ASP A 158 0.06 -11.87 7.74
N ASP A 159 0.35 -13.10 7.32
CA ASP A 159 1.34 -13.97 7.97
C ASP A 159 2.75 -13.38 7.88
N TYR A 160 3.11 -12.85 6.71
CA TYR A 160 4.38 -12.16 6.49
C TYR A 160 4.47 -10.90 7.36
N GLY A 161 3.48 -10.03 7.30
CA GLY A 161 3.41 -8.80 8.07
C GLY A 161 3.46 -9.03 9.58
N ARG A 162 2.75 -10.05 10.08
CA ARG A 162 2.83 -10.46 11.48
C ARG A 162 4.24 -10.89 11.86
N GLY A 163 4.91 -11.68 11.02
CA GLY A 163 6.29 -12.09 11.25
C GLY A 163 7.24 -10.90 11.34
N LEU A 164 7.09 -9.90 10.46
CA LEU A 164 7.86 -8.66 10.51
C LEU A 164 7.68 -7.92 11.84
N ARG A 165 6.44 -7.71 12.28
CA ARG A 165 6.13 -7.02 13.56
C ARG A 165 6.65 -7.78 14.78
N GLU A 166 6.61 -9.09 14.74
CA GLU A 166 7.13 -9.97 15.81
C GLU A 166 8.65 -10.17 15.72
N LYS A 167 9.33 -9.56 14.75
CA LYS A 167 10.78 -9.72 14.49
C LYS A 167 11.20 -11.18 14.33
N LYS A 168 10.32 -11.98 13.75
CA LYS A 168 10.58 -13.37 13.40
C LYS A 168 11.11 -13.49 11.99
N PRO A 169 11.88 -14.53 11.67
CA PRO A 169 12.24 -14.83 10.29
C PRO A 169 10.98 -14.99 9.44
N VAL A 170 10.90 -14.27 8.33
CA VAL A 170 9.79 -14.35 7.39
C VAL A 170 10.29 -14.87 6.06
N ALA A 171 9.45 -15.65 5.38
CA ALA A 171 9.71 -16.11 4.03
C ALA A 171 8.40 -16.06 3.24
N CYS A 172 8.52 -15.72 1.97
CA CYS A 172 7.40 -15.82 1.05
C CYS A 172 7.01 -17.30 0.93
N GLY A 173 5.84 -17.68 1.43
CA GLY A 173 5.34 -19.04 1.32
C GLY A 173 5.30 -19.47 -0.14
N LYS A 174 5.54 -20.74 -0.43
CA LYS A 174 5.26 -21.29 -1.76
C LYS A 174 3.74 -21.23 -1.94
N GLY A 175 3.27 -20.31 -2.77
CA GLY A 175 1.86 -20.29 -3.19
C GLY A 175 1.46 -21.69 -3.67
N PRO A 176 0.17 -22.08 -3.63
CA PRO A 176 -0.28 -23.27 -4.31
C PRO A 176 0.15 -23.11 -5.77
N GLY A 177 1.07 -23.95 -6.23
CA GLY A 177 1.57 -23.91 -7.59
C GLY A 177 0.37 -23.81 -8.52
N ILE A 178 0.43 -22.89 -9.50
CA ILE A 178 -0.49 -22.83 -10.62
C ILE A 178 -0.35 -24.17 -11.34
N GLY A 179 -1.14 -25.18 -10.94
CA GLY A 179 -0.96 -26.54 -11.48
C GLY A 179 -1.69 -27.63 -10.73
N ALA A 180 -2.88 -27.36 -10.17
CA ALA A 180 -3.81 -28.42 -9.80
C ALA A 180 -5.21 -28.08 -10.34
N ALA A 181 -5.35 -28.11 -11.67
CA ALA A 181 -6.65 -28.32 -12.28
C ALA A 181 -7.24 -29.59 -11.66
N ARG A 182 -8.23 -29.43 -10.78
CA ARG A 182 -9.03 -30.56 -10.28
C ARG A 182 -9.66 -31.23 -11.47
N ALA A 183 -9.11 -32.36 -11.86
CA ALA A 183 -9.81 -33.33 -12.69
C ALA A 183 -11.05 -33.79 -11.89
N SER A 184 -12.20 -33.20 -12.24
CA SER A 184 -13.50 -33.67 -11.76
C SER A 184 -13.76 -35.02 -12.39
N THR A 185 -13.44 -36.12 -11.70
CA THR A 185 -13.96 -37.43 -12.01
C THR A 185 -15.41 -37.49 -11.54
N ARG A 186 -16.34 -37.24 -12.49
CA ARG A 186 -17.72 -37.73 -12.37
C ARG A 186 -17.70 -39.24 -12.44
N LYS A 187 -18.17 -39.88 -11.41
CA LYS A 187 -18.82 -41.18 -11.47
C LYS A 187 -20.30 -41.00 -11.22
#